data_356b58580fd375c40569a8544c644847
#
_entry.id   356b58580fd375c40569a8544c644847
#
_cell.length_a   1.000
_cell.length_b   1.000
_cell.length_c   1.000
_cell.angle_alpha   90.00
_cell.angle_beta   90.00
_cell.angle_gamma   90.00
#
_symmetry.space_group_name_H-M   'P 1'
#
loop_
_entity.id
_entity.type
_entity.pdbx_description
1 polymer ?
#
loop_
_entity_poly.entity_id
_entity_poly.type
_entity_poly.pdbx_seq_one_letter_code
_entity_poly.pdbx_strand_id
1 'polypeptide(L)'
;LNAGNSGTLGRLIMGLLVHSKDSIKLRGDKSLSKRDFLRVSKPLEKFGAKFKTNSGKLPIHINGTDNPLPINYIETRGSAQCKSAVMLAALNTKGETTIKAKKSRDHSELLFKNLKLPIKIDKKKNYDLIRIKGKKKIPSINYRIPADISSSAFFIVLTALSENSKLKINNININPSRTGILSILKMMNVKIKLLNKRIYKGERIADLLIHSSKKFKSINCPI
;
A
#
# COMPACT_ATOMS: atom_id res chain seq x y z
N LEU A 1 8.22 -16.59 -10.44
CA LEU A 1 7.22 -16.12 -9.49
C LEU A 1 5.90 -15.81 -10.19
N ASN A 2 4.79 -16.12 -9.54
CA ASN A 2 3.46 -15.82 -10.08
C ASN A 2 2.69 -14.92 -9.08
N ALA A 3 2.33 -13.72 -9.51
CA ALA A 3 1.58 -12.76 -8.70
C ALA A 3 0.04 -12.94 -8.80
N GLY A 4 -0.44 -13.91 -9.58
CA GLY A 4 -1.89 -14.10 -9.84
C GLY A 4 -2.51 -12.82 -10.38
N ASN A 5 -3.57 -12.32 -9.75
CA ASN A 5 -4.20 -11.02 -10.06
C ASN A 5 -3.69 -9.87 -9.17
N SER A 6 -2.71 -10.11 -8.28
CA SER A 6 -2.30 -9.11 -7.32
C SER A 6 -1.31 -8.09 -7.89
N GLY A 7 -1.81 -6.94 -8.32
CA GLY A 7 -0.94 -5.82 -8.70
C GLY A 7 -0.10 -5.26 -7.56
N THR A 8 -0.54 -5.40 -6.32
CA THR A 8 0.23 -5.00 -5.14
C THR A 8 1.41 -5.93 -4.94
N LEU A 9 1.18 -7.26 -4.90
CA LEU A 9 2.25 -8.23 -4.80
C LEU A 9 3.27 -8.05 -5.93
N GLY A 10 2.79 -8.02 -7.19
CA GLY A 10 3.66 -7.92 -8.36
C GLY A 10 4.55 -6.68 -8.34
N ARG A 11 4.05 -5.54 -7.84
CA ARG A 11 4.85 -4.30 -7.78
C ARG A 11 5.78 -4.23 -6.58
N LEU A 12 5.33 -4.65 -5.41
CA LEU A 12 6.14 -4.58 -4.19
C LEU A 12 7.28 -5.59 -4.21
N ILE A 13 7.04 -6.81 -4.70
CA ILE A 13 8.06 -7.85 -4.77
C ILE A 13 9.25 -7.42 -5.64
N MET A 14 9.01 -6.63 -6.70
CA MET A 14 10.09 -6.10 -7.55
C MET A 14 11.11 -5.29 -6.73
N GLY A 15 10.66 -4.55 -5.71
CA GLY A 15 11.55 -3.81 -4.82
C GLY A 15 12.48 -4.72 -4.00
N LEU A 16 11.97 -5.86 -3.53
CA LEU A 16 12.78 -6.86 -2.82
C LEU A 16 13.76 -7.56 -3.76
N LEU A 17 13.34 -7.78 -5.01
CA LEU A 17 14.13 -8.51 -6.01
C LEU A 17 15.26 -7.69 -6.65
N VAL A 18 15.38 -6.40 -6.35
CA VAL A 18 16.52 -5.56 -6.74
C VAL A 18 17.86 -6.19 -6.31
N HIS A 19 17.85 -6.95 -5.22
CA HIS A 19 19.06 -7.59 -4.66
C HIS A 19 19.14 -9.09 -4.96
N SER A 20 18.30 -9.60 -5.84
CA SER A 20 18.34 -11.03 -6.19
C SER A 20 19.59 -11.36 -6.96
N LYS A 21 20.27 -12.42 -6.57
CA LYS A 21 21.40 -13.00 -7.34
C LYS A 21 20.90 -13.80 -8.54
N ASP A 22 19.68 -14.28 -8.48
CA ASP A 22 19.08 -15.10 -9.52
C ASP A 22 18.30 -14.23 -10.52
N SER A 23 18.25 -14.70 -11.78
CA SER A 23 17.36 -14.16 -12.78
C SER A 23 15.92 -14.65 -12.51
N ILE A 24 15.00 -13.74 -12.28
CA ILE A 24 13.65 -14.08 -11.88
C ILE A 24 12.65 -13.63 -12.94
N LYS A 25 11.81 -14.57 -13.39
CA LYS A 25 10.65 -14.26 -14.22
C LYS A 25 9.41 -14.04 -13.37
N LEU A 26 8.87 -12.82 -13.38
CA LEU A 26 7.61 -12.44 -12.74
C LEU A 26 6.49 -12.50 -13.77
N ARG A 27 5.43 -13.25 -13.45
CA ARG A 27 4.21 -13.37 -14.27
C ARG A 27 2.94 -13.13 -13.44
N GLY A 28 1.83 -12.93 -14.09
CA GLY A 28 0.51 -12.80 -13.48
C GLY A 28 -0.57 -13.38 -14.38
N ASP A 29 -1.81 -13.25 -13.99
CA ASP A 29 -2.94 -13.66 -14.81
C ASP A 29 -3.16 -12.73 -16.04
N LYS A 30 -4.16 -13.03 -16.84
CA LYS A 30 -4.51 -12.27 -18.05
C LYS A 30 -4.81 -10.79 -17.75
N SER A 31 -5.45 -10.50 -16.61
CA SER A 31 -5.80 -9.13 -16.22
C SER A 31 -4.57 -8.36 -15.74
N LEU A 32 -3.77 -8.95 -14.84
CA LEU A 32 -2.56 -8.31 -14.32
C LEU A 32 -1.53 -8.07 -15.42
N SER A 33 -1.42 -8.99 -16.37
CA SER A 33 -0.48 -8.91 -17.48
C SER A 33 -0.71 -7.74 -18.43
N LYS A 34 -1.90 -7.15 -18.42
CA LYS A 34 -2.22 -5.95 -19.21
C LYS A 34 -1.82 -4.64 -18.51
N ARG A 35 -1.50 -4.67 -17.22
CA ARG A 35 -1.22 -3.46 -16.42
C ARG A 35 0.20 -2.96 -16.64
N ASP A 36 0.38 -1.64 -16.51
CA ASP A 36 1.69 -0.99 -16.57
C ASP A 36 2.53 -1.26 -15.31
N PHE A 37 3.77 -1.69 -15.53
CA PHE A 37 4.79 -1.91 -14.51
C PHE A 37 6.00 -0.96 -14.68
N LEU A 38 6.11 -0.21 -15.76
CA LEU A 38 7.23 0.73 -16.00
C LEU A 38 7.36 1.77 -14.89
N ARG A 39 6.23 2.21 -14.33
CA ARG A 39 6.22 3.16 -13.22
C ARG A 39 6.92 2.64 -11.95
N VAL A 40 7.14 1.33 -11.86
CA VAL A 40 7.88 0.69 -10.76
C VAL A 40 9.25 0.24 -11.21
N SER A 41 9.40 -0.38 -12.38
CA SER A 41 10.72 -0.83 -12.87
C SER A 41 11.70 0.33 -13.07
N LYS A 42 11.27 1.43 -13.71
CA LYS A 42 12.12 2.59 -13.96
C LYS A 42 12.81 3.17 -12.72
N PRO A 43 12.12 3.46 -11.60
CA PRO A 43 12.80 3.89 -10.37
C PRO A 43 13.67 2.80 -9.76
N LEU A 44 13.31 1.51 -9.90
CA LEU A 44 14.11 0.41 -9.38
C LEU A 44 15.38 0.14 -10.19
N GLU A 45 15.38 0.43 -11.49
CA GLU A 45 16.58 0.39 -12.34
C GLU A 45 17.68 1.33 -11.84
N LYS A 46 17.30 2.43 -11.20
CA LYS A 46 18.27 3.39 -10.61
C LYS A 46 19.09 2.79 -9.47
N PHE A 47 18.62 1.72 -8.83
CA PHE A 47 19.41 0.96 -7.85
C PHE A 47 20.47 0.07 -8.52
N GLY A 48 20.45 -0.13 -9.84
CA GLY A 48 21.37 -0.95 -10.62
C GLY A 48 20.79 -2.30 -11.09
N ALA A 49 19.57 -2.64 -10.72
CA ALA A 49 18.87 -3.83 -11.23
C ALA A 49 18.39 -3.61 -12.67
N LYS A 50 18.21 -4.72 -13.43
CA LYS A 50 17.72 -4.69 -14.81
C LYS A 50 16.35 -5.34 -14.90
N PHE A 51 15.41 -4.68 -15.59
CA PHE A 51 14.04 -5.17 -15.78
C PHE A 51 13.71 -5.25 -17.28
N LYS A 52 13.67 -6.46 -17.83
CA LYS A 52 13.25 -6.68 -19.21
C LYS A 52 11.74 -6.96 -19.23
N THR A 53 10.98 -6.07 -19.85
CA THR A 53 9.51 -6.14 -19.93
C THR A 53 9.05 -6.25 -21.39
N ASN A 54 7.84 -6.72 -21.60
CA ASN A 54 7.15 -6.59 -22.91
C ASN A 54 6.32 -5.30 -22.88
N SER A 55 6.85 -4.22 -23.46
CA SER A 55 6.20 -2.90 -23.49
C SER A 55 5.69 -2.44 -22.11
N GLY A 56 6.48 -2.68 -21.04
CA GLY A 56 6.11 -2.34 -19.68
C GLY A 56 5.11 -3.25 -18.99
N LYS A 57 4.80 -4.39 -19.60
CA LYS A 57 3.83 -5.37 -19.11
C LYS A 57 4.51 -6.66 -18.65
N LEU A 58 3.74 -7.54 -17.98
CA LEU A 58 4.17 -8.89 -17.67
C LEU A 58 4.21 -9.77 -18.94
N PRO A 59 5.10 -10.79 -18.99
CA PRO A 59 6.09 -11.13 -17.95
C PRO A 59 7.24 -10.15 -17.88
N ILE A 60 7.84 -10.03 -16.69
CA ILE A 60 9.03 -9.23 -16.44
C ILE A 60 10.17 -10.16 -16.06
N HIS A 61 11.31 -10.04 -16.73
CA HIS A 61 12.55 -10.67 -16.31
C HIS A 61 13.35 -9.68 -15.48
N ILE A 62 13.70 -10.08 -14.26
CA ILE A 62 14.36 -9.26 -13.24
C ILE A 62 15.73 -9.85 -12.98
N ASN A 63 16.76 -9.08 -13.26
CA ASN A 63 18.12 -9.37 -12.85
C ASN A 63 18.51 -8.34 -11.80
N GLY A 64 18.68 -8.77 -10.57
CA GLY A 64 19.10 -7.89 -9.48
C GLY A 64 20.55 -7.45 -9.64
N THR A 65 21.05 -6.77 -8.62
CA THR A 65 22.44 -6.30 -8.56
C THR A 65 23.06 -6.61 -7.20
N ASP A 66 24.34 -7.01 -7.21
CA ASP A 66 25.11 -7.25 -5.99
C ASP A 66 25.52 -5.94 -5.29
N ASN A 67 25.60 -4.85 -6.06
CA ASN A 67 26.03 -3.55 -5.59
C ASN A 67 24.94 -2.47 -5.84
N PRO A 68 23.81 -2.53 -5.12
CA PRO A 68 22.77 -1.53 -5.28
C PRO A 68 23.21 -0.17 -4.75
N LEU A 69 22.85 0.87 -5.49
CA LEU A 69 23.15 2.26 -5.16
C LEU A 69 21.94 2.94 -4.54
N PRO A 70 22.11 3.77 -3.49
CA PRO A 70 21.03 4.56 -2.95
C PRO A 70 20.60 5.64 -3.94
N ILE A 71 19.31 5.99 -3.95
CA ILE A 71 18.75 6.90 -4.93
C ILE A 71 17.99 8.07 -4.30
N ASN A 72 17.88 9.15 -5.06
CA ASN A 72 16.89 10.20 -4.83
C ASN A 72 15.72 9.97 -5.79
N TYR A 73 14.53 9.73 -5.23
CA TYR A 73 13.34 9.43 -6.00
C TYR A 73 12.22 10.44 -5.74
N ILE A 74 11.58 10.91 -6.82
CA ILE A 74 10.41 11.78 -6.74
C ILE A 74 9.20 11.02 -7.27
N GLU A 75 8.23 10.77 -6.38
CA GLU A 75 6.95 10.15 -6.70
C GLU A 75 5.89 11.25 -6.85
N THR A 76 5.46 11.52 -8.07
CA THR A 76 4.57 12.65 -8.41
C THR A 76 3.10 12.26 -8.53
N ARG A 77 2.81 10.96 -8.70
CA ARG A 77 1.45 10.45 -9.00
C ARG A 77 0.62 10.10 -7.77
N GLY A 78 1.20 10.16 -6.55
CA GLY A 78 0.55 9.68 -5.33
C GLY A 78 0.41 8.15 -5.28
N SER A 79 1.34 7.41 -5.91
CA SER A 79 1.32 5.96 -5.93
C SER A 79 1.98 5.35 -4.70
N ALA A 80 1.18 4.87 -3.77
CA ALA A 80 1.70 4.13 -2.61
C ALA A 80 2.52 2.89 -3.02
N GLN A 81 2.14 2.21 -4.11
CA GLN A 81 2.84 1.00 -4.57
C GLN A 81 4.24 1.32 -5.12
N CYS A 82 4.38 2.39 -5.92
CA CYS A 82 5.71 2.81 -6.41
C CYS A 82 6.61 3.24 -5.26
N LYS A 83 6.08 4.07 -4.35
CA LYS A 83 6.77 4.49 -3.14
C LYS A 83 7.23 3.28 -2.31
N SER A 84 6.33 2.34 -2.02
CA SER A 84 6.63 1.16 -1.21
C SER A 84 7.66 0.24 -1.88
N ALA A 85 7.61 0.04 -3.20
CA ALA A 85 8.61 -0.74 -3.92
C ALA A 85 10.02 -0.14 -3.77
N VAL A 86 10.14 1.19 -3.91
CA VAL A 86 11.42 1.90 -3.69
C VAL A 86 11.86 1.82 -2.23
N MET A 87 10.93 1.94 -1.27
CA MET A 87 11.24 1.77 0.15
C MET A 87 11.80 0.37 0.46
N LEU A 88 11.21 -0.68 -0.13
CA LEU A 88 11.66 -2.07 0.05
C LEU A 88 13.06 -2.29 -0.55
N ALA A 89 13.33 -1.73 -1.74
CA ALA A 89 14.67 -1.78 -2.33
C ALA A 89 15.71 -1.07 -1.44
N ALA A 90 15.36 0.09 -0.89
CA ALA A 90 16.24 0.87 -0.02
C ALA A 90 16.65 0.14 1.25
N LEU A 91 15.82 -0.77 1.81
CA LEU A 91 16.14 -1.49 3.05
C LEU A 91 17.43 -2.32 2.96
N ASN A 92 17.74 -2.85 1.79
CA ASN A 92 18.93 -3.68 1.59
C ASN A 92 20.05 -2.95 0.83
N THR A 93 19.88 -1.67 0.53
CA THR A 93 20.87 -0.83 -0.16
C THR A 93 21.74 -0.08 0.86
N LYS A 94 23.07 -0.20 0.76
CA LYS A 94 23.99 0.57 1.63
C LYS A 94 23.88 2.06 1.33
N GLY A 95 23.80 2.90 2.36
CA GLY A 95 23.64 4.35 2.23
C GLY A 95 22.22 4.82 2.52
N GLU A 96 21.90 6.04 2.14
CA GLU A 96 20.61 6.67 2.40
C GLU A 96 19.85 6.91 1.07
N THR A 97 18.68 6.30 0.95
CA THR A 97 17.73 6.59 -0.13
C THR A 97 16.72 7.63 0.34
N THR A 98 16.52 8.65 -0.48
CA THR A 98 15.55 9.72 -0.21
C THR A 98 14.39 9.64 -1.20
N ILE A 99 13.17 9.73 -0.66
CA ILE A 99 11.92 9.67 -1.45
C ILE A 99 11.10 10.91 -1.14
N LYS A 100 10.88 11.79 -2.14
CA LYS A 100 9.88 12.86 -2.08
C LYS A 100 8.62 12.36 -2.75
N ALA A 101 7.59 12.03 -1.94
CA ALA A 101 6.39 11.40 -2.44
C ALA A 101 5.16 12.28 -2.25
N LYS A 102 4.34 12.44 -3.29
CA LYS A 102 2.99 13.01 -3.16
C LYS A 102 2.19 12.19 -2.15
N LYS A 103 1.29 12.84 -1.40
CA LYS A 103 0.46 12.17 -0.39
C LYS A 103 -0.23 10.92 -0.94
N SER A 104 -0.11 9.83 -0.21
CA SER A 104 -0.71 8.54 -0.55
C SER A 104 -0.83 7.68 0.71
N ARG A 105 -1.32 6.44 0.56
CA ARG A 105 -1.40 5.48 1.68
C ARG A 105 -0.01 5.27 2.30
N ASP A 106 0.06 5.21 3.64
CA ASP A 106 1.29 5.19 4.43
C ASP A 106 1.52 3.88 5.22
N HIS A 107 0.91 2.78 4.77
CA HIS A 107 1.03 1.47 5.44
C HIS A 107 2.47 0.98 5.57
N SER A 108 3.29 1.16 4.53
CA SER A 108 4.70 0.75 4.55
C SER A 108 5.51 1.57 5.54
N GLU A 109 5.26 2.86 5.62
CA GLU A 109 5.87 3.77 6.59
C GLU A 109 5.53 3.39 8.02
N LEU A 110 4.25 3.07 8.28
CA LEU A 110 3.78 2.64 9.59
C LEU A 110 4.41 1.29 9.98
N LEU A 111 4.48 0.34 9.05
CA LEU A 111 5.13 -0.95 9.28
C LEU A 111 6.62 -0.78 9.57
N PHE A 112 7.34 0.02 8.77
CA PHE A 112 8.78 0.25 8.96
C PHE A 112 9.07 0.90 10.32
N LYS A 113 8.25 1.87 10.74
CA LYS A 113 8.34 2.48 12.08
C LYS A 113 8.08 1.46 13.19
N ASN A 114 7.05 0.64 13.04
CA ASN A 114 6.73 -0.40 14.03
C ASN A 114 7.86 -1.43 14.17
N LEU A 115 8.52 -1.77 13.07
CA LEU A 115 9.69 -2.66 13.04
C LEU A 115 10.98 -1.95 13.49
N LYS A 116 10.92 -0.68 13.90
CA LYS A 116 12.08 0.14 14.28
C LYS A 116 13.18 0.16 13.21
N LEU A 117 12.78 0.07 11.94
CA LEU A 117 13.71 0.20 10.82
C LEU A 117 14.19 1.66 10.70
N PRO A 118 15.38 1.90 10.14
CA PRO A 118 15.99 3.22 10.06
C PRO A 118 15.31 4.10 9.00
N ILE A 119 14.07 4.48 9.29
CA ILE A 119 13.26 5.39 8.48
C ILE A 119 13.01 6.71 9.19
N LYS A 120 13.22 7.82 8.48
CA LYS A 120 12.83 9.17 8.91
C LYS A 120 11.80 9.72 7.93
N ILE A 121 10.69 10.28 8.45
CA ILE A 121 9.59 10.80 7.64
C ILE A 121 9.29 12.22 8.10
N ASP A 122 9.48 13.18 7.20
CA ASP A 122 9.11 14.58 7.39
C ASP A 122 7.82 14.85 6.60
N LYS A 123 6.69 14.94 7.30
CA LYS A 123 5.38 15.21 6.69
C LYS A 123 5.26 16.68 6.35
N LYS A 124 5.11 17.01 5.06
CA LYS A 124 4.81 18.37 4.55
C LYS A 124 3.35 18.47 4.11
N LYS A 125 2.88 19.66 3.76
CA LYS A 125 1.49 19.88 3.33
C LYS A 125 1.11 18.99 2.14
N ASN A 126 1.89 18.99 1.07
CA ASN A 126 1.56 18.36 -0.22
C ASN A 126 2.34 17.07 -0.51
N TYR A 127 3.39 16.77 0.25
CA TYR A 127 4.24 15.61 0.07
C TYR A 127 4.82 15.12 1.39
N ASP A 128 5.37 13.93 1.38
CA ASP A 128 6.18 13.39 2.46
C ASP A 128 7.62 13.23 1.95
N LEU A 129 8.60 13.61 2.79
CA LEU A 129 10.00 13.35 2.55
C LEU A 129 10.42 12.17 3.44
N ILE A 130 10.77 11.06 2.79
CA ILE A 130 11.10 9.79 3.45
C ILE A 130 12.58 9.51 3.21
N ARG A 131 13.35 9.24 4.28
CA ARG A 131 14.75 8.84 4.21
C ARG A 131 14.90 7.47 4.84
N ILE A 132 15.61 6.58 4.16
CA ILE A 132 15.81 5.20 4.61
C ILE A 132 17.30 4.89 4.53
N LYS A 133 17.90 4.50 5.66
CA LYS A 133 19.28 3.99 5.73
C LYS A 133 19.21 2.46 5.68
N GLY A 134 19.70 1.88 4.58
CA GLY A 134 19.64 0.44 4.36
C GLY A 134 20.70 -0.37 5.11
N LYS A 135 20.76 -1.71 4.80
CA LYS A 135 21.70 -2.67 5.40
C LYS A 135 21.53 -2.91 6.90
N LYS A 136 20.30 -2.81 7.42
CA LYS A 136 19.97 -3.27 8.77
C LYS A 136 19.18 -4.58 8.71
N LYS A 137 19.43 -5.44 9.69
CA LYS A 137 18.67 -6.70 9.85
C LYS A 137 17.20 -6.37 10.10
N ILE A 138 16.32 -6.95 9.29
CA ILE A 138 14.87 -6.82 9.45
C ILE A 138 14.44 -7.85 10.50
N PRO A 139 13.78 -7.43 11.59
CA PRO A 139 13.31 -8.38 12.62
C PRO A 139 12.14 -9.21 12.06
N SER A 140 12.03 -10.44 12.53
CA SER A 140 10.86 -11.27 12.29
C SER A 140 9.64 -10.67 12.99
N ILE A 141 8.47 -10.83 12.39
CA ILE A 141 7.22 -10.32 12.93
C ILE A 141 6.10 -11.35 12.77
N ASN A 142 5.38 -11.60 13.86
CA ASN A 142 4.09 -12.26 13.77
C ASN A 142 3.01 -11.20 13.58
N TYR A 143 2.33 -11.21 12.43
CA TYR A 143 1.40 -10.15 12.05
C TYR A 143 0.08 -10.72 11.54
N ARG A 144 -1.02 -10.42 12.22
CA ARG A 144 -2.37 -10.68 11.72
C ARG A 144 -2.83 -9.50 10.88
N ILE A 145 -3.06 -9.71 9.59
CA ILE A 145 -3.47 -8.66 8.67
C ILE A 145 -4.89 -8.19 9.03
N PRO A 146 -5.11 -6.89 9.31
CA PRO A 146 -6.46 -6.35 9.54
C PRO A 146 -7.35 -6.49 8.31
N ALA A 147 -8.67 -6.50 8.53
CA ALA A 147 -9.64 -6.51 7.44
C ALA A 147 -9.50 -5.25 6.56
N ASP A 148 -9.62 -5.42 5.25
CA ASP A 148 -9.50 -4.34 4.27
C ASP A 148 -10.80 -3.56 4.14
N ILE A 149 -10.75 -2.24 4.40
CA ILE A 149 -11.89 -1.34 4.30
C ILE A 149 -12.46 -1.29 2.86
N SER A 150 -11.64 -1.44 1.83
CA SER A 150 -12.11 -1.40 0.44
C SER A 150 -12.91 -2.64 0.08
N SER A 151 -12.46 -3.83 0.49
CA SER A 151 -13.22 -5.07 0.33
C SER A 151 -14.49 -5.07 1.18
N SER A 152 -14.41 -4.49 2.38
CA SER A 152 -15.55 -4.36 3.29
C SER A 152 -16.62 -3.37 2.78
N ALA A 153 -16.25 -2.43 1.90
CA ALA A 153 -17.16 -1.42 1.37
C ALA A 153 -18.41 -2.02 0.72
N PHE A 154 -18.28 -3.13 0.01
CA PHE A 154 -19.41 -3.84 -0.61
C PHE A 154 -20.44 -4.29 0.43
N PHE A 155 -19.99 -4.91 1.51
CA PHE A 155 -20.85 -5.37 2.61
C PHE A 155 -21.43 -4.21 3.43
N ILE A 156 -20.66 -3.12 3.61
CA ILE A 156 -21.12 -1.90 4.31
C ILE A 156 -22.28 -1.29 3.54
N VAL A 157 -22.13 -1.11 2.22
CA VAL A 157 -23.16 -0.53 1.37
C VAL A 157 -24.38 -1.45 1.28
N LEU A 158 -24.16 -2.76 1.08
CA LEU A 158 -25.25 -3.74 1.06
C LEU A 158 -26.07 -3.67 2.35
N THR A 159 -25.43 -3.67 3.53
CA THR A 159 -26.12 -3.59 4.82
C THR A 159 -26.88 -2.27 4.98
N ALA A 160 -26.29 -1.16 4.53
CA ALA A 160 -26.95 0.15 4.60
C ALA A 160 -28.23 0.20 3.78
N LEU A 161 -28.26 -0.49 2.62
CA LEU A 161 -29.41 -0.51 1.70
C LEU A 161 -30.44 -1.58 2.05
N SER A 162 -30.06 -2.65 2.74
CA SER A 162 -30.98 -3.74 3.11
C SER A 162 -31.85 -3.35 4.31
N GLU A 163 -33.13 -3.71 4.26
CA GLU A 163 -34.07 -3.45 5.36
C GLU A 163 -33.70 -4.23 6.62
N ASN A 164 -33.94 -3.64 7.79
CA ASN A 164 -33.76 -4.26 9.12
C ASN A 164 -32.43 -5.00 9.32
N SER A 165 -31.38 -4.54 8.64
CA SER A 165 -30.07 -5.22 8.61
C SER A 165 -29.08 -4.59 9.56
N LYS A 166 -28.21 -5.44 10.10
CA LYS A 166 -27.11 -5.08 11.00
C LYS A 166 -25.89 -5.92 10.67
N LEU A 167 -24.73 -5.30 10.54
CA LEU A 167 -23.45 -6.00 10.29
C LEU A 167 -22.38 -5.49 11.23
N LYS A 168 -21.60 -6.42 11.79
CA LYS A 168 -20.38 -6.11 12.52
C LYS A 168 -19.18 -6.69 11.76
N ILE A 169 -18.20 -5.84 11.46
CA ILE A 169 -16.92 -6.24 10.85
C ILE A 169 -15.83 -6.00 11.88
N ASN A 170 -15.16 -7.08 12.29
CA ASN A 170 -14.13 -7.01 13.33
C ASN A 170 -12.76 -6.68 12.75
N ASN A 171 -11.92 -5.99 13.56
CA ASN A 171 -10.51 -5.73 13.26
C ASN A 171 -10.27 -5.08 11.91
N ILE A 172 -11.13 -4.15 11.49
CA ILE A 172 -10.98 -3.46 10.21
C ILE A 172 -9.92 -2.36 10.31
N ASN A 173 -9.10 -2.23 9.27
CA ASN A 173 -8.16 -1.12 9.16
C ASN A 173 -8.92 0.19 8.95
N ILE A 174 -8.67 1.15 9.83
CA ILE A 174 -9.26 2.50 9.79
C ILE A 174 -8.20 3.59 9.56
N ASN A 175 -7.19 3.29 8.77
CA ASN A 175 -6.20 4.29 8.36
C ASN A 175 -6.92 5.47 7.68
N PRO A 176 -6.69 6.73 8.14
CA PRO A 176 -7.38 7.91 7.58
C PRO A 176 -7.22 8.06 6.07
N SER A 177 -6.11 7.58 5.49
CA SER A 177 -5.90 7.60 4.04
C SER A 177 -6.81 6.65 3.24
N ARG A 178 -7.63 5.83 3.94
CA ARG A 178 -8.50 4.80 3.36
C ARG A 178 -9.98 4.92 3.72
N THR A 179 -10.31 5.72 4.72
CA THR A 179 -11.67 5.74 5.33
C THR A 179 -12.64 6.73 4.69
N GLY A 180 -12.33 7.27 3.52
CA GLY A 180 -13.21 8.21 2.81
C GLY A 180 -14.64 7.69 2.63
N ILE A 181 -14.80 6.40 2.31
CA ILE A 181 -16.11 5.74 2.21
C ILE A 181 -16.97 5.90 3.49
N LEU A 182 -16.36 5.79 4.66
CA LEU A 182 -17.08 5.93 5.93
C LEU A 182 -17.56 7.36 6.15
N SER A 183 -16.77 8.35 5.73
CA SER A 183 -17.15 9.76 5.79
C SER A 183 -18.34 10.06 4.86
N ILE A 184 -18.25 9.60 3.60
CA ILE A 184 -19.32 9.72 2.60
C ILE A 184 -20.63 9.11 3.12
N LEU A 185 -20.59 7.87 3.56
CA LEU A 185 -21.78 7.16 4.04
C LEU A 185 -22.39 7.82 5.27
N LYS A 186 -21.58 8.40 6.18
CA LYS A 186 -22.10 9.19 7.30
C LYS A 186 -22.78 10.46 6.84
N MET A 187 -22.22 11.17 5.85
CA MET A 187 -22.87 12.35 5.25
C MET A 187 -24.20 11.99 4.59
N MET A 188 -24.31 10.78 4.03
CA MET A 188 -25.54 10.20 3.47
C MET A 188 -26.52 9.69 4.55
N ASN A 189 -26.28 9.96 5.84
CA ASN A 189 -27.09 9.54 6.97
C ASN A 189 -27.08 8.02 7.27
N VAL A 190 -26.00 7.30 6.88
CA VAL A 190 -25.83 5.89 7.25
C VAL A 190 -25.34 5.80 8.70
N LYS A 191 -25.99 4.96 9.51
CA LYS A 191 -25.63 4.72 10.91
C LYS A 191 -24.42 3.80 11.01
N ILE A 192 -23.24 4.39 11.21
CA ILE A 192 -21.95 3.67 11.34
C ILE A 192 -21.30 4.02 12.68
N LYS A 193 -20.97 3.01 13.47
CA LYS A 193 -20.22 3.15 14.73
C LYS A 193 -18.87 2.45 14.63
N LEU A 194 -17.81 3.09 15.13
CA LEU A 194 -16.49 2.51 15.32
C LEU A 194 -16.33 2.13 16.79
N LEU A 195 -16.19 0.84 17.05
CA LEU A 195 -16.02 0.25 18.37
C LEU A 195 -14.60 -0.24 18.55
N ASN A 196 -14.13 -0.40 19.78
CA ASN A 196 -12.84 -1.02 20.11
C ASN A 196 -11.65 -0.44 19.30
N LYS A 197 -11.62 0.89 19.15
CA LYS A 197 -10.53 1.58 18.44
C LYS A 197 -9.21 1.35 19.16
N ARG A 198 -8.18 0.90 18.42
CA ARG A 198 -6.85 0.68 18.95
C ARG A 198 -5.76 0.79 17.89
N ILE A 199 -4.54 0.83 18.34
CA ILE A 199 -3.36 0.73 17.46
C ILE A 199 -2.85 -0.71 17.53
N TYR A 200 -2.73 -1.35 16.39
CA TYR A 200 -2.17 -2.68 16.25
C TYR A 200 -0.96 -2.63 15.32
N LYS A 201 0.22 -2.80 15.89
CA LYS A 201 1.51 -2.82 15.17
C LYS A 201 1.67 -1.65 14.17
N GLY A 202 1.36 -0.45 14.64
CA GLY A 202 1.45 0.80 13.88
C GLY A 202 0.19 1.18 13.10
N GLU A 203 -0.74 0.24 12.84
CA GLU A 203 -1.99 0.50 12.13
C GLU A 203 -3.14 0.82 13.08
N ARG A 204 -3.99 1.76 12.68
CA ARG A 204 -5.26 2.02 13.38
C ARG A 204 -6.30 1.00 12.95
N ILE A 205 -6.87 0.28 13.91
CA ILE A 205 -7.92 -0.71 13.69
C ILE A 205 -9.10 -0.47 14.62
N ALA A 206 -10.28 -0.93 14.20
CA ALA A 206 -11.51 -0.88 14.99
C ALA A 206 -12.44 -2.04 14.60
N ASP A 207 -13.50 -2.21 15.38
CA ASP A 207 -14.66 -2.96 14.91
C ASP A 207 -15.67 -1.98 14.33
N LEU A 208 -16.22 -2.30 13.18
CA LEU A 208 -17.19 -1.48 12.47
C LEU A 208 -18.58 -2.08 12.66
N LEU A 209 -19.51 -1.28 13.17
CA LEU A 209 -20.91 -1.65 13.30
C LEU A 209 -21.75 -0.78 12.38
N ILE A 210 -22.47 -1.40 11.46
CA ILE A 210 -23.33 -0.78 10.47
C ILE A 210 -24.78 -1.20 10.73
N HIS A 211 -25.71 -0.26 10.58
CA HIS A 211 -27.15 -0.55 10.57
C HIS A 211 -27.75 -0.09 9.24
N SER A 212 -28.81 -0.73 8.82
CA SER A 212 -29.64 -0.28 7.71
C SER A 212 -30.11 1.17 7.89
N SER A 213 -30.33 1.87 6.81
CA SER A 213 -30.82 3.24 6.81
C SER A 213 -32.14 3.33 6.05
N LYS A 214 -33.19 3.84 6.72
CA LYS A 214 -34.51 4.02 6.09
C LYS A 214 -34.57 5.23 5.15
N LYS A 215 -33.72 6.25 5.39
CA LYS A 215 -33.67 7.48 4.59
C LYS A 215 -32.22 7.87 4.34
N PHE A 216 -31.85 7.94 3.07
CA PHE A 216 -30.55 8.45 2.64
C PHE A 216 -30.66 9.92 2.30
N LYS A 217 -29.59 10.67 2.60
CA LYS A 217 -29.42 12.06 2.19
C LYS A 217 -28.54 12.09 0.95
N SER A 218 -28.97 12.78 -0.11
CA SER A 218 -28.10 13.11 -1.24
C SER A 218 -27.00 14.07 -0.79
N ILE A 219 -25.82 13.92 -1.34
CA ILE A 219 -24.65 14.74 -1.01
C ILE A 219 -23.88 15.12 -2.28
N ASN A 220 -23.24 16.28 -2.25
CA ASN A 220 -22.16 16.58 -3.18
C ASN A 220 -20.91 15.91 -2.65
N CYS A 221 -20.31 14.99 -3.46
CA CYS A 221 -19.11 14.29 -3.05
C CYS A 221 -17.94 15.28 -2.94
N PRO A 222 -17.24 15.36 -1.79
CA PRO A 222 -16.04 16.19 -1.68
C PRO A 222 -14.96 15.70 -2.65
N ILE A 223 -14.31 16.64 -3.33
CA ILE A 223 -13.20 16.38 -4.27
C ILE A 223 -11.91 16.14 -3.49
#